data_018d29cd91d4ca02ec39db923e07d2a8
#
_entry.id   018d29cd91d4ca02ec39db923e07d2a8
#
_cell.length_a   1.000
_cell.length_b   1.000
_cell.length_c   1.000
_cell.angle_alpha   90.00
_cell.angle_beta   90.00
_cell.angle_gamma   90.00
#
_symmetry.space_group_name_H-M   'P 1'
#
loop_
_entity.id
_entity.type
_entity.pdbx_description
1 polymer ?
#
loop_
_entity_poly.entity_id
_entity_poly.type
_entity_poly.pdbx_seq_one_letter_code
_entity_poly.pdbx_strand_id
1 'polypeptide(L)'
;MSNQQPSRLSNPVIAASLALLCTVLWGSAFPVVKIGYELLALETGDIAGKMVFAGSRFTVSGLIVLVFHMVSRLRKAKTGQEGSIQNFKSLTTKVVFQILLLGILQTTIHYLFHYIGISYITGAKSSIVNTLTVFFAAIFSHFVYKNDKISVRKGIGLIIGFTAVVLVNLDSDFQFSFLWYGEGFIVLSSLFSAISSMYSKRISKTIQPVFLAGCQLLSGGLFLFIIGLLSGGTIHTGNWVATLLFIYLALLSSLVLSIWTSLLKYNRVSSITVFNFNIPIAGTLLSGLFLRESIFSIQYLIALPSVALGIYLVNSAVKKSDVSIKSVKGFHAE
;
A
#
# COMPACT_ATOMS: atom_id res chain seq x y z
N MET A 1 2.06 -10.67 -32.70
CA MET A 1 1.13 -10.26 -31.61
C MET A 1 0.82 -11.50 -30.81
N SER A 2 1.41 -11.69 -29.64
CA SER A 2 1.19 -12.87 -28.81
C SER A 2 -0.23 -12.81 -28.22
N ASN A 3 -1.04 -13.80 -28.51
CA ASN A 3 -2.36 -14.04 -27.92
C ASN A 3 -2.19 -14.41 -26.45
N GLN A 4 -1.88 -13.42 -25.58
CA GLN A 4 -1.87 -13.64 -24.15
C GLN A 4 -3.34 -13.69 -23.69
N GLN A 5 -3.79 -14.86 -23.28
CA GLN A 5 -5.07 -15.00 -22.58
C GLN A 5 -5.18 -13.94 -21.46
N PRO A 6 -6.33 -13.27 -21.33
CA PRO A 6 -6.50 -12.25 -20.29
C PRO A 6 -6.24 -12.89 -18.91
N SER A 7 -5.31 -12.31 -18.15
CA SER A 7 -5.01 -12.77 -16.79
C SER A 7 -6.27 -12.77 -15.94
N ARG A 8 -6.49 -13.81 -15.12
CA ARG A 8 -7.59 -13.82 -14.13
C ARG A 8 -7.62 -12.56 -13.26
N LEU A 9 -6.45 -11.95 -13.03
CA LEU A 9 -6.32 -10.70 -12.26
C LEU A 9 -6.83 -9.45 -12.98
N SER A 10 -7.14 -9.52 -14.29
CA SER A 10 -7.81 -8.45 -15.02
C SER A 10 -9.34 -8.54 -14.91
N ASN A 11 -9.89 -9.63 -14.36
CA ASN A 11 -11.32 -9.73 -14.08
C ASN A 11 -11.69 -8.72 -12.98
N PRO A 12 -12.68 -7.83 -13.21
CA PRO A 12 -13.02 -6.76 -12.27
C PRO A 12 -13.44 -7.27 -10.88
N VAL A 13 -14.14 -8.39 -10.81
CA VAL A 13 -14.62 -8.97 -9.54
C VAL A 13 -13.44 -9.52 -8.75
N ILE A 14 -12.58 -10.32 -9.40
CA ILE A 14 -11.39 -10.89 -8.75
C ILE A 14 -10.44 -9.77 -8.30
N ALA A 15 -10.21 -8.77 -9.15
CA ALA A 15 -9.36 -7.63 -8.81
C ALA A 15 -9.91 -6.84 -7.62
N ALA A 16 -11.22 -6.58 -7.59
CA ALA A 16 -11.89 -5.89 -6.49
C ALA A 16 -11.81 -6.68 -5.18
N SER A 17 -12.11 -7.99 -5.21
CA SER A 17 -12.06 -8.85 -4.02
C SER A 17 -10.65 -8.93 -3.44
N LEU A 18 -9.63 -9.09 -4.29
CA LEU A 18 -8.24 -9.12 -3.85
C LEU A 18 -7.75 -7.76 -3.33
N ALA A 19 -8.16 -6.66 -3.98
CA ALA A 19 -7.83 -5.31 -3.51
C ALA A 19 -8.50 -5.02 -2.16
N LEU A 20 -9.76 -5.44 -1.97
CA LEU A 20 -10.46 -5.33 -0.69
C LEU A 20 -9.75 -6.13 0.42
N LEU A 21 -9.39 -7.39 0.13
CA LEU A 21 -8.61 -8.21 1.07
C LEU A 21 -7.30 -7.51 1.47
N CYS A 22 -6.55 -7.01 0.50
CA CYS A 22 -5.29 -6.30 0.75
C CYS A 22 -5.48 -5.09 1.67
N THR A 23 -6.52 -4.30 1.43
CA THR A 23 -6.74 -3.05 2.17
C THR A 23 -7.29 -3.29 3.57
N VAL A 24 -8.08 -4.34 3.80
CA VAL A 24 -8.49 -4.78 5.14
C VAL A 24 -7.26 -5.27 5.94
N LEU A 25 -6.42 -6.09 5.33
CA LEU A 25 -5.16 -6.53 5.96
C LEU A 25 -4.24 -5.35 6.26
N TRP A 26 -4.09 -4.36 5.36
CA TRP A 26 -3.33 -3.15 5.67
C TRP A 26 -3.95 -2.34 6.81
N GLY A 27 -5.29 -2.26 6.87
CA GLY A 27 -5.98 -1.61 7.97
C GLY A 27 -5.62 -2.22 9.33
N SER A 28 -5.49 -3.55 9.41
CA SER A 28 -5.09 -4.23 10.65
C SER A 28 -3.64 -3.93 11.08
N ALA A 29 -2.79 -3.48 10.16
CA ALA A 29 -1.41 -3.14 10.52
C ALA A 29 -1.32 -1.93 11.46
N PHE A 30 -2.27 -0.98 11.43
CA PHE A 30 -2.24 0.21 12.28
C PHE A 30 -2.24 -0.12 13.77
N PRO A 31 -3.24 -0.84 14.31
CA PRO A 31 -3.21 -1.24 15.72
C PRO A 31 -2.06 -2.20 16.02
N VAL A 32 -1.76 -3.16 15.14
CA VAL A 32 -0.72 -4.16 15.41
C VAL A 32 0.68 -3.55 15.50
N VAL A 33 1.00 -2.54 14.69
CA VAL A 33 2.27 -1.81 14.78
C VAL A 33 2.37 -1.05 16.11
N LYS A 34 1.30 -0.39 16.56
CA LYS A 34 1.28 0.32 17.85
C LYS A 34 1.48 -0.64 19.02
N ILE A 35 0.74 -1.76 19.05
CA ILE A 35 0.92 -2.81 20.06
C ILE A 35 2.36 -3.35 20.01
N GLY A 36 2.93 -3.52 18.81
CA GLY A 36 4.31 -3.93 18.64
C GLY A 36 5.30 -2.94 19.26
N TYR A 37 5.06 -1.63 19.14
CA TYR A 37 5.90 -0.60 19.78
C TYR A 37 5.84 -0.68 21.31
N GLU A 38 4.64 -0.85 21.87
CA GLU A 38 4.47 -1.00 23.33
C GLU A 38 5.18 -2.25 23.85
N LEU A 39 5.01 -3.40 23.20
CA LEU A 39 5.62 -4.67 23.61
C LEU A 39 7.14 -4.69 23.47
N LEU A 40 7.70 -3.89 22.55
CA LEU A 40 9.15 -3.76 22.33
C LEU A 40 9.75 -2.54 23.06
N ALA A 41 8.94 -1.83 23.87
CA ALA A 41 9.35 -0.61 24.60
C ALA A 41 9.94 0.46 23.66
N LEU A 42 9.42 0.59 22.43
CA LEU A 42 9.84 1.60 21.46
C LEU A 42 9.10 2.92 21.73
N GLU A 43 9.76 3.86 22.39
CA GLU A 43 9.20 5.18 22.69
C GLU A 43 8.86 5.98 21.42
N THR A 44 8.01 7.02 21.57
CA THR A 44 7.60 7.87 20.45
C THR A 44 8.79 8.48 19.71
N GLY A 45 9.81 8.93 20.44
CA GLY A 45 11.03 9.52 19.89
C GLY A 45 12.06 8.52 19.36
N ASP A 46 11.92 7.21 19.63
CA ASP A 46 12.88 6.19 19.18
C ASP A 46 12.69 5.86 17.69
N ILE A 47 13.13 6.77 16.85
CA ILE A 47 13.09 6.62 15.39
C ILE A 47 13.98 5.46 14.93
N ALA A 48 15.17 5.33 15.54
CA ALA A 48 16.15 4.32 15.15
C ALA A 48 15.64 2.89 15.45
N GLY A 49 15.08 2.63 16.63
CA GLY A 49 14.46 1.35 16.97
C GLY A 49 13.29 1.01 16.05
N LYS A 50 12.43 1.99 15.70
CA LYS A 50 11.34 1.80 14.74
C LYS A 50 11.83 1.45 13.34
N MET A 51 12.95 2.05 12.89
CA MET A 51 13.58 1.71 11.62
C MET A 51 14.13 0.27 11.64
N VAL A 52 14.74 -0.16 12.75
CA VAL A 52 15.21 -1.55 12.93
C VAL A 52 14.02 -2.52 12.90
N PHE A 53 12.93 -2.22 13.62
CA PHE A 53 11.70 -3.03 13.63
C PHE A 53 11.08 -3.14 12.23
N ALA A 54 10.88 -2.02 11.55
CA ALA A 54 10.29 -2.00 10.22
C ALA A 54 11.21 -2.67 9.19
N GLY A 55 12.50 -2.34 9.22
CA GLY A 55 13.50 -2.84 8.30
C GLY A 55 13.69 -4.35 8.40
N SER A 56 13.84 -4.89 9.62
CA SER A 56 13.92 -6.34 9.85
C SER A 56 12.68 -7.07 9.34
N ARG A 57 11.49 -6.55 9.63
CA ARG A 57 10.22 -7.10 9.19
C ARG A 57 10.10 -7.15 7.67
N PHE A 58 10.41 -6.06 6.98
CA PHE A 58 10.34 -6.01 5.52
C PHE A 58 11.41 -6.87 4.85
N THR A 59 12.60 -6.98 5.45
CA THR A 59 13.66 -7.89 5.02
C THR A 59 13.18 -9.34 5.05
N VAL A 60 12.62 -9.77 6.18
CA VAL A 60 12.04 -11.11 6.34
C VAL A 60 10.87 -11.31 5.35
N SER A 61 10.01 -10.31 5.18
CA SER A 61 8.92 -10.36 4.20
C SER A 61 9.44 -10.58 2.77
N GLY A 62 10.47 -9.86 2.38
CA GLY A 62 11.10 -9.99 1.07
C GLY A 62 11.70 -11.37 0.84
N LEU A 63 12.38 -11.94 1.85
CA LEU A 63 12.90 -13.30 1.81
C LEU A 63 11.77 -14.34 1.64
N ILE A 64 10.69 -14.23 2.40
CA ILE A 64 9.52 -15.12 2.28
C ILE A 64 8.97 -15.11 0.86
N VAL A 65 8.79 -13.92 0.26
CA VAL A 65 8.27 -13.79 -1.11
C VAL A 65 9.23 -14.40 -2.14
N LEU A 66 10.53 -14.16 -2.01
CA LEU A 66 11.54 -14.69 -2.94
C LEU A 66 11.67 -16.21 -2.83
N VAL A 67 11.63 -16.77 -1.62
CA VAL A 67 11.63 -18.23 -1.41
C VAL A 67 10.36 -18.83 -2.02
N PHE A 68 9.18 -18.26 -1.78
CA PHE A 68 7.93 -18.69 -2.40
C PHE A 68 8.01 -18.65 -3.94
N HIS A 69 8.53 -17.56 -4.49
CA HIS A 69 8.74 -17.41 -5.93
C HIS A 69 9.67 -18.50 -6.47
N MET A 70 10.78 -18.77 -5.80
CA MET A 70 11.75 -19.78 -6.20
C MET A 70 11.16 -21.20 -6.15
N VAL A 71 10.45 -21.55 -5.06
CA VAL A 71 9.78 -22.85 -4.93
C VAL A 71 8.72 -23.03 -6.02
N SER A 72 7.90 -22.00 -6.27
CA SER A 72 6.89 -22.01 -7.32
C SER A 72 7.50 -22.20 -8.71
N ARG A 73 8.67 -21.61 -8.95
CA ARG A 73 9.44 -21.78 -10.17
C ARG A 73 9.94 -23.21 -10.35
N LEU A 74 10.55 -23.79 -9.31
CA LEU A 74 11.07 -25.15 -9.36
C LEU A 74 9.94 -26.18 -9.60
N ARG A 75 8.76 -25.98 -9.00
CA ARG A 75 7.59 -26.82 -9.23
C ARG A 75 7.13 -26.77 -10.70
N LYS A 76 7.03 -25.57 -11.29
CA LYS A 76 6.62 -25.38 -12.69
C LYS A 76 7.62 -25.94 -13.67
N ALA A 77 8.93 -25.83 -13.40
CA ALA A 77 9.97 -26.43 -14.21
C ALA A 77 9.84 -27.96 -14.24
N LYS A 78 9.51 -28.61 -13.09
CA LYS A 78 9.28 -30.05 -13.02
C LYS A 78 8.02 -30.53 -13.77
N THR A 79 7.02 -29.66 -13.96
CA THR A 79 5.76 -30.00 -14.67
C THR A 79 5.78 -29.60 -16.15
N GLY A 80 6.93 -29.18 -16.70
CA GLY A 80 7.05 -28.78 -18.11
C GLY A 80 6.30 -27.49 -18.47
N GLN A 81 5.75 -26.77 -17.50
CA GLN A 81 5.04 -25.50 -17.68
C GLN A 81 6.02 -24.32 -17.59
N GLU A 82 7.04 -24.31 -18.44
CA GLU A 82 8.00 -23.18 -18.53
C GLU A 82 7.37 -21.95 -19.21
N GLY A 83 6.35 -21.38 -18.59
CA GLY A 83 5.81 -20.10 -19.01
C GLY A 83 6.48 -18.95 -18.24
N SER A 84 7.19 -18.09 -18.97
CA SER A 84 7.58 -16.70 -18.59
C SER A 84 7.93 -16.45 -17.10
N ILE A 85 8.79 -17.30 -16.52
CA ILE A 85 9.28 -17.11 -15.16
C ILE A 85 10.55 -16.25 -15.23
N GLN A 86 10.53 -15.12 -14.48
CA GLN A 86 11.69 -14.23 -14.42
C GLN A 86 12.95 -15.00 -14.02
N ASN A 87 13.96 -14.97 -14.88
CA ASN A 87 15.25 -15.59 -14.62
C ASN A 87 16.18 -14.57 -13.97
N PHE A 88 16.85 -14.94 -12.86
CA PHE A 88 17.87 -14.07 -12.24
C PHE A 88 18.99 -13.68 -13.24
N LYS A 89 19.29 -14.57 -14.21
CA LYS A 89 20.26 -14.31 -15.28
C LYS A 89 19.86 -13.21 -16.27
N SER A 90 18.57 -12.81 -16.30
CA SER A 90 18.07 -11.74 -17.18
C SER A 90 18.07 -10.35 -16.51
N LEU A 91 18.60 -10.22 -15.30
CA LEU A 91 18.69 -8.95 -14.58
C LEU A 91 19.86 -8.12 -15.14
N THR A 92 19.55 -7.18 -15.99
CA THR A 92 20.51 -6.16 -16.42
C THR A 92 20.76 -5.16 -15.29
N THR A 93 21.90 -4.46 -15.29
CA THR A 93 22.22 -3.40 -14.32
C THR A 93 21.09 -2.36 -14.20
N LYS A 94 20.47 -2.00 -15.32
CA LYS A 94 19.32 -1.09 -15.37
C LYS A 94 18.13 -1.63 -14.57
N VAL A 95 17.81 -2.91 -14.70
CA VAL A 95 16.71 -3.56 -14.01
C VAL A 95 16.99 -3.62 -12.51
N VAL A 96 18.22 -3.96 -12.11
CA VAL A 96 18.64 -3.96 -10.70
C VAL A 96 18.47 -2.58 -10.10
N PHE A 97 18.97 -1.53 -10.78
CA PHE A 97 18.80 -0.14 -10.32
C PHE A 97 17.32 0.25 -10.17
N GLN A 98 16.46 -0.14 -11.10
CA GLN A 98 15.03 0.11 -11.02
C GLN A 98 14.37 -0.57 -9.81
N ILE A 99 14.77 -1.81 -9.50
CA ILE A 99 14.28 -2.55 -8.33
C ILE A 99 14.74 -1.87 -7.03
N LEU A 100 16.03 -1.51 -6.95
CA LEU A 100 16.60 -0.82 -5.79
C LEU A 100 15.91 0.52 -5.54
N LEU A 101 15.72 1.32 -6.59
CA LEU A 101 15.02 2.59 -6.51
C LEU A 101 13.58 2.40 -6.03
N LEU A 102 12.86 1.38 -6.54
CA LEU A 102 11.52 1.05 -6.06
C LEU A 102 11.55 0.64 -4.58
N GLY A 103 12.53 -0.17 -4.15
CA GLY A 103 12.70 -0.57 -2.75
C GLY A 103 12.91 0.64 -1.84
N ILE A 104 13.76 1.58 -2.24
CA ILE A 104 14.01 2.83 -1.50
C ILE A 104 12.72 3.67 -1.42
N LEU A 105 12.02 3.90 -2.53
CA LEU A 105 10.81 4.73 -2.54
C LEU A 105 9.65 4.09 -1.79
N GLN A 106 9.36 2.81 -2.08
CA GLN A 106 8.17 2.10 -1.57
C GLN A 106 8.37 1.55 -0.17
N THR A 107 9.58 1.11 0.18
CA THR A 107 9.79 0.42 1.45
C THR A 107 10.60 1.28 2.42
N THR A 108 11.69 1.91 1.98
CA THR A 108 12.50 2.71 2.90
C THR A 108 11.82 4.05 3.22
N ILE A 109 11.63 4.91 2.23
CA ILE A 109 11.15 6.29 2.46
C ILE A 109 9.68 6.31 2.88
N HIS A 110 8.82 5.60 2.15
CA HIS A 110 7.39 5.54 2.48
C HIS A 110 7.15 5.05 3.90
N TYR A 111 7.74 3.92 4.30
CA TYR A 111 7.51 3.37 5.63
C TYR A 111 8.28 4.09 6.73
N LEU A 112 9.41 4.74 6.45
CA LEU A 112 10.08 5.62 7.40
C LEU A 112 9.11 6.71 7.88
N PHE A 113 8.53 7.46 6.95
CA PHE A 113 7.55 8.49 7.28
C PHE A 113 6.28 7.91 7.92
N HIS A 114 5.81 6.75 7.44
CA HIS A 114 4.63 6.10 7.99
C HIS A 114 4.81 5.70 9.46
N TYR A 115 5.92 5.04 9.80
CA TYR A 115 6.18 4.56 11.16
C TYR A 115 6.48 5.67 12.16
N ILE A 116 7.13 6.73 11.71
CA ILE A 116 7.30 7.92 12.55
C ILE A 116 5.93 8.58 12.74
N GLY A 117 5.20 8.82 11.66
CA GLY A 117 3.91 9.52 11.73
C GLY A 117 2.89 8.84 12.65
N ILE A 118 2.72 7.51 12.52
CA ILE A 118 1.77 6.76 13.36
C ILE A 118 2.12 6.77 14.86
N SER A 119 3.36 7.13 15.22
CA SER A 119 3.78 7.21 16.61
C SER A 119 3.25 8.45 17.32
N TYR A 120 2.93 9.50 16.57
CA TYR A 120 2.52 10.81 17.12
C TYR A 120 1.00 11.01 17.09
N ILE A 121 0.25 10.20 16.36
CA ILE A 121 -1.20 10.32 16.23
C ILE A 121 -1.89 8.98 16.46
N THR A 122 -3.22 8.99 16.64
CA THR A 122 -3.99 7.76 16.81
C THR A 122 -3.93 6.89 15.54
N GLY A 123 -4.08 5.57 15.70
CA GLY A 123 -4.13 4.66 14.57
C GLY A 123 -5.32 4.94 13.66
N ALA A 124 -6.46 5.29 14.25
CA ALA A 124 -7.67 5.70 13.54
C ALA A 124 -7.42 6.94 12.67
N LYS A 125 -6.87 8.03 13.27
CA LYS A 125 -6.54 9.27 12.56
C LYS A 125 -5.51 9.02 11.44
N SER A 126 -4.45 8.26 11.73
CA SER A 126 -3.42 7.90 10.76
C SER A 126 -3.99 7.13 9.56
N SER A 127 -4.91 6.18 9.81
CA SER A 127 -5.54 5.39 8.74
C SER A 127 -6.37 6.27 7.79
N ILE A 128 -7.05 7.28 8.31
CA ILE A 128 -7.85 8.21 7.50
C ILE A 128 -6.94 9.17 6.72
N VAL A 129 -5.93 9.78 7.35
CA VAL A 129 -4.97 10.66 6.64
C VAL A 129 -4.25 9.91 5.52
N ASN A 130 -3.97 8.62 5.72
CA ASN A 130 -3.35 7.76 4.69
C ASN A 130 -4.19 7.64 3.40
N THR A 131 -5.49 7.98 3.41
CA THR A 131 -6.33 8.00 2.20
C THR A 131 -5.84 9.00 1.15
N LEU A 132 -5.03 10.00 1.55
CA LEU A 132 -4.38 10.92 0.62
C LEU A 132 -3.55 10.20 -0.46
N THR A 133 -3.13 8.96 -0.22
CA THR A 133 -2.54 8.09 -1.26
C THR A 133 -3.44 8.00 -2.51
N VAL A 134 -4.76 7.94 -2.33
CA VAL A 134 -5.71 7.85 -3.46
C VAL A 134 -5.74 9.13 -4.27
N PHE A 135 -5.69 10.28 -3.57
CA PHE A 135 -5.64 11.60 -4.23
C PHE A 135 -4.37 11.76 -5.05
N PHE A 136 -3.23 11.52 -4.43
CA PHE A 136 -1.95 11.59 -5.13
C PHE A 136 -1.90 10.61 -6.30
N ALA A 137 -2.36 9.38 -6.12
CA ALA A 137 -2.42 8.39 -7.20
C ALA A 137 -3.34 8.84 -8.35
N ALA A 138 -4.49 9.45 -8.06
CA ALA A 138 -5.41 9.96 -9.07
C ALA A 138 -4.82 11.15 -9.82
N ILE A 139 -4.21 12.11 -9.10
CA ILE A 139 -3.55 13.28 -9.68
C ILE A 139 -2.40 12.83 -10.60
N PHE A 140 -1.50 12.00 -10.11
CA PHE A 140 -0.37 11.52 -10.90
C PHE A 140 -0.80 10.67 -12.09
N SER A 141 -1.81 9.79 -11.92
CA SER A 141 -2.36 9.01 -13.02
C SER A 141 -2.94 9.89 -14.11
N HIS A 142 -3.57 11.02 -13.75
CA HIS A 142 -4.09 11.98 -14.72
C HIS A 142 -3.01 12.54 -15.65
N PHE A 143 -1.84 12.85 -15.10
CA PHE A 143 -0.74 13.41 -15.90
C PHE A 143 0.04 12.33 -16.66
N VAL A 144 0.24 11.16 -16.06
CA VAL A 144 1.13 10.12 -16.62
C VAL A 144 0.41 9.19 -17.60
N TYR A 145 -0.87 8.87 -17.38
CA TYR A 145 -1.59 7.89 -18.20
C TYR A 145 -2.73 8.52 -19.00
N LYS A 146 -2.68 8.40 -20.34
CA LYS A 146 -3.72 8.94 -21.24
C LYS A 146 -5.12 8.34 -20.97
N ASN A 147 -5.18 7.09 -20.51
CA ASN A 147 -6.42 6.34 -20.25
C ASN A 147 -6.87 6.35 -18.79
N ASP A 148 -6.26 7.18 -17.92
CA ASP A 148 -6.60 7.27 -16.49
C ASP A 148 -6.79 8.73 -16.05
N LYS A 149 -7.57 9.49 -16.83
CA LYS A 149 -7.85 10.91 -16.60
C LYS A 149 -8.88 11.10 -15.47
N ILE A 150 -8.79 12.25 -14.79
CA ILE A 150 -9.79 12.66 -13.80
C ILE A 150 -11.05 13.12 -14.57
N SER A 151 -12.17 12.44 -14.34
CA SER A 151 -13.49 12.87 -14.75
C SER A 151 -14.16 13.68 -13.64
N VAL A 152 -15.24 14.40 -13.95
CA VAL A 152 -16.00 15.18 -12.96
C VAL A 152 -16.45 14.31 -11.78
N ARG A 153 -16.96 13.11 -12.04
CA ARG A 153 -17.36 12.16 -10.97
C ARG A 153 -16.17 11.73 -10.10
N LYS A 154 -15.03 11.44 -10.73
CA LYS A 154 -13.80 11.09 -10.02
C LYS A 154 -13.34 12.26 -9.16
N GLY A 155 -13.41 13.49 -9.68
CA GLY A 155 -13.10 14.72 -8.95
C GLY A 155 -14.02 14.91 -7.72
N ILE A 156 -15.33 14.76 -7.89
CA ILE A 156 -16.29 14.86 -6.77
C ILE A 156 -15.99 13.78 -5.70
N GLY A 157 -15.74 12.54 -6.10
CA GLY A 157 -15.39 11.45 -5.18
C GLY A 157 -14.11 11.74 -4.40
N LEU A 158 -13.11 12.34 -5.06
CA LEU A 158 -11.87 12.77 -4.41
C LEU A 158 -12.15 13.89 -3.39
N ILE A 159 -12.92 14.92 -3.74
CA ILE A 159 -13.27 16.02 -2.82
C ILE A 159 -13.97 15.48 -1.58
N ILE A 160 -14.98 14.61 -1.74
CA ILE A 160 -15.70 13.99 -0.61
C ILE A 160 -14.74 13.21 0.29
N GLY A 161 -13.84 12.39 -0.29
CA GLY A 161 -12.83 11.66 0.48
C GLY A 161 -11.85 12.59 1.20
N PHE A 162 -11.45 13.72 0.58
CA PHE A 162 -10.62 14.72 1.24
C PHE A 162 -11.33 15.40 2.41
N THR A 163 -12.62 15.68 2.28
CA THR A 163 -13.42 16.23 3.39
C THR A 163 -13.35 15.31 4.61
N ALA A 164 -13.37 13.99 4.43
CA ALA A 164 -13.20 13.05 5.53
C ALA A 164 -11.84 13.21 6.24
N VAL A 165 -10.75 13.44 5.49
CA VAL A 165 -9.43 13.72 6.09
C VAL A 165 -9.43 15.00 6.89
N VAL A 166 -10.08 16.05 6.39
CA VAL A 166 -10.22 17.33 7.12
C VAL A 166 -11.02 17.13 8.42
N LEU A 167 -12.16 16.45 8.33
CA LEU A 167 -13.06 16.23 9.48
C LEU A 167 -12.37 15.50 10.65
N VAL A 168 -11.57 14.47 10.39
CA VAL A 168 -10.86 13.77 11.48
C VAL A 168 -9.73 14.59 12.10
N ASN A 169 -9.32 15.68 11.46
CA ASN A 169 -8.31 16.60 11.98
C ASN A 169 -8.92 17.77 12.75
N LEU A 170 -10.26 17.82 12.85
CA LEU A 170 -10.95 18.74 13.74
C LEU A 170 -11.03 18.14 15.16
N ASP A 171 -10.70 18.92 16.18
CA ASP A 171 -10.90 18.54 17.57
C ASP A 171 -12.38 18.72 18.00
N SER A 172 -12.69 18.49 19.30
CA SER A 172 -14.03 18.65 19.85
C SER A 172 -14.59 20.08 19.70
N ASP A 173 -13.72 21.07 19.64
CA ASP A 173 -14.06 22.49 19.52
C ASP A 173 -14.01 22.97 18.05
N PHE A 174 -13.93 22.01 17.09
CA PHE A 174 -13.79 22.27 15.65
C PHE A 174 -12.55 23.08 15.25
N GLN A 175 -11.52 23.07 16.09
CA GLN A 175 -10.22 23.65 15.75
C GLN A 175 -9.39 22.62 14.98
N PHE A 176 -8.70 23.10 13.93
CA PHE A 176 -7.83 22.27 13.13
C PHE A 176 -6.51 22.04 13.87
N SER A 177 -6.27 20.81 14.30
CA SER A 177 -5.01 20.40 14.91
C SER A 177 -4.17 19.59 13.91
N PHE A 178 -2.96 20.04 13.64
CA PHE A 178 -2.05 19.40 12.69
C PHE A 178 -0.65 19.33 13.28
N LEU A 179 -0.16 18.10 13.46
CA LEU A 179 1.20 17.82 13.89
C LEU A 179 2.07 17.45 12.70
N TRP A 180 3.12 18.22 12.45
CA TRP A 180 4.01 17.95 11.31
C TRP A 180 4.63 16.56 11.35
N TYR A 181 5.14 16.13 12.52
CA TYR A 181 5.71 14.79 12.70
C TYR A 181 4.66 13.67 12.73
N GLY A 182 3.39 13.98 12.92
CA GLY A 182 2.25 13.07 12.85
C GLY A 182 1.64 13.05 11.47
N GLU A 183 0.63 13.89 11.25
CA GLU A 183 -0.13 13.95 10.00
C GLU A 183 0.73 14.33 8.81
N GLY A 184 1.66 15.29 8.96
CA GLY A 184 2.55 15.71 7.90
C GLY A 184 3.40 14.54 7.35
N PHE A 185 3.89 13.68 8.24
CA PHE A 185 4.66 12.50 7.84
C PHE A 185 3.79 11.44 7.19
N ILE A 186 2.53 11.25 7.62
CA ILE A 186 1.58 10.36 6.93
C ILE A 186 1.24 10.91 5.54
N VAL A 187 1.13 12.22 5.37
CA VAL A 187 0.95 12.87 4.05
C VAL A 187 2.13 12.56 3.13
N LEU A 188 3.38 12.74 3.62
CA LEU A 188 4.58 12.41 2.85
C LEU A 188 4.64 10.92 2.51
N SER A 189 4.34 10.05 3.47
CA SER A 189 4.21 8.61 3.26
C SER A 189 3.23 8.30 2.13
N SER A 190 2.04 8.92 2.16
CA SER A 190 1.00 8.76 1.14
C SER A 190 1.46 9.21 -0.24
N LEU A 191 2.22 10.30 -0.32
CA LEU A 191 2.81 10.81 -1.56
C LEU A 191 3.79 9.78 -2.16
N PHE A 192 4.73 9.27 -1.36
CA PHE A 192 5.70 8.27 -1.81
C PHE A 192 5.04 6.95 -2.18
N SER A 193 3.98 6.53 -1.47
CA SER A 193 3.18 5.36 -1.82
C SER A 193 2.54 5.49 -3.20
N ALA A 194 1.97 6.65 -3.53
CA ALA A 194 1.39 6.91 -4.84
C ALA A 194 2.43 6.89 -5.95
N ILE A 195 3.56 7.59 -5.78
CA ILE A 195 4.69 7.59 -6.74
C ILE A 195 5.19 6.17 -6.98
N SER A 196 5.39 5.42 -5.90
CA SER A 196 5.91 4.04 -5.96
C SER A 196 4.94 3.10 -6.64
N SER A 197 3.62 3.25 -6.43
CA SER A 197 2.59 2.44 -7.11
C SER A 197 2.65 2.63 -8.63
N MET A 198 2.87 3.85 -9.10
CA MET A 198 3.00 4.12 -10.54
C MET A 198 4.31 3.56 -11.10
N TYR A 199 5.40 3.72 -10.36
CA TYR A 199 6.71 3.19 -10.74
C TYR A 199 6.70 1.66 -10.74
N SER A 200 6.10 1.01 -9.74
CA SER A 200 5.87 -0.42 -9.65
C SER A 200 5.08 -0.94 -10.86
N LYS A 201 3.99 -0.25 -11.25
CA LYS A 201 3.23 -0.58 -12.46
C LYS A 201 4.11 -0.53 -13.72
N ARG A 202 4.96 0.47 -13.85
CA ARG A 202 5.86 0.59 -15.02
C ARG A 202 6.83 -0.58 -15.11
N ILE A 203 7.48 -0.93 -13.99
CA ILE A 203 8.48 -2.00 -13.94
C ILE A 203 7.82 -3.39 -14.08
N SER A 204 6.64 -3.59 -13.48
CA SER A 204 5.93 -4.88 -13.54
C SER A 204 5.48 -5.30 -14.93
N LYS A 205 5.59 -4.43 -15.95
CA LYS A 205 5.39 -4.80 -17.35
C LYS A 205 6.51 -5.72 -17.88
N THR A 206 7.73 -5.53 -17.38
CA THR A 206 8.92 -6.28 -17.82
C THR A 206 9.38 -7.30 -16.79
N ILE A 207 9.08 -7.10 -15.52
CA ILE A 207 9.47 -7.97 -14.42
C ILE A 207 8.22 -8.66 -13.84
N GLN A 208 8.38 -9.91 -13.43
CA GLN A 208 7.29 -10.66 -12.80
C GLN A 208 6.92 -10.01 -11.45
N PRO A 209 5.62 -9.70 -11.22
CA PRO A 209 5.19 -8.87 -10.07
C PRO A 209 5.57 -9.41 -8.70
N VAL A 210 5.43 -10.73 -8.49
CA VAL A 210 5.77 -11.35 -7.19
C VAL A 210 7.27 -11.28 -6.94
N PHE A 211 8.10 -11.52 -7.97
CA PHE A 211 9.54 -11.35 -7.87
C PHE A 211 9.92 -9.89 -7.57
N LEU A 212 9.29 -8.94 -8.26
CA LEU A 212 9.48 -7.51 -8.02
C LEU A 212 9.11 -7.12 -6.58
N ALA A 213 7.97 -7.61 -6.06
CA ALA A 213 7.54 -7.37 -4.70
C ALA A 213 8.54 -7.92 -3.67
N GLY A 214 9.06 -9.14 -3.89
CA GLY A 214 10.09 -9.71 -3.03
C GLY A 214 11.40 -8.92 -3.02
N CYS A 215 11.89 -8.53 -4.19
CA CYS A 215 13.13 -7.76 -4.31
C CYS A 215 13.01 -6.35 -3.71
N GLN A 216 11.90 -5.67 -3.92
CA GLN A 216 11.69 -4.32 -3.34
C GLN A 216 11.56 -4.34 -1.82
N LEU A 217 10.86 -5.36 -1.26
CA LEU A 217 10.76 -5.56 0.18
C LEU A 217 12.12 -5.86 0.80
N LEU A 218 12.88 -6.77 0.17
CA LEU A 218 14.20 -7.16 0.65
C LEU A 218 15.17 -5.99 0.61
N SER A 219 15.32 -5.34 -0.54
CA SER A 219 16.27 -4.23 -0.68
C SER A 219 15.90 -3.03 0.19
N GLY A 220 14.65 -2.57 0.13
CA GLY A 220 14.22 -1.42 0.93
C GLY A 220 14.14 -1.72 2.42
N GLY A 221 13.81 -2.96 2.81
CA GLY A 221 13.87 -3.42 4.19
C GLY A 221 15.31 -3.43 4.73
N LEU A 222 16.26 -3.96 3.96
CA LEU A 222 17.69 -3.94 4.32
C LEU A 222 18.23 -2.52 4.46
N PHE A 223 17.90 -1.60 3.54
CA PHE A 223 18.29 -0.20 3.67
C PHE A 223 17.77 0.40 4.98
N LEU A 224 16.47 0.21 5.25
CA LEU A 224 15.86 0.74 6.47
C LEU A 224 16.47 0.12 7.74
N PHE A 225 16.73 -1.19 7.72
CA PHE A 225 17.34 -1.93 8.82
C PHE A 225 18.76 -1.43 9.12
N ILE A 226 19.60 -1.32 8.07
CA ILE A 226 21.00 -0.87 8.21
C ILE A 226 21.05 0.57 8.72
N ILE A 227 20.23 1.48 8.17
CA ILE A 227 20.17 2.87 8.64
C ILE A 227 19.73 2.90 10.10
N GLY A 228 18.72 2.11 10.48
CA GLY A 228 18.29 2.03 11.88
C GLY A 228 19.40 1.57 12.84
N LEU A 229 20.15 0.52 12.47
CA LEU A 229 21.29 0.03 13.26
C LEU A 229 22.40 1.07 13.36
N LEU A 230 22.77 1.71 12.24
CA LEU A 230 23.82 2.74 12.22
C LEU A 230 23.40 3.99 13.02
N SER A 231 22.09 4.23 13.18
CA SER A 231 21.54 5.29 14.01
C SER A 231 21.42 4.89 15.50
N GLY A 232 21.95 3.74 15.90
CA GLY A 232 21.93 3.26 17.28
C GLY A 232 20.63 2.55 17.70
N GLY A 233 19.76 2.21 16.74
CA GLY A 233 18.51 1.51 17.03
C GLY A 233 18.76 0.08 17.52
N THR A 234 18.04 -0.29 18.57
CA THR A 234 18.04 -1.64 19.14
C THR A 234 16.61 -2.15 19.32
N ILE A 235 16.45 -3.46 19.33
CA ILE A 235 15.16 -4.10 19.65
C ILE A 235 15.39 -5.13 20.73
N HIS A 236 14.62 -5.04 21.80
CA HIS A 236 14.64 -6.02 22.88
C HIS A 236 13.61 -7.11 22.60
N THR A 237 14.05 -8.31 22.23
CA THR A 237 13.23 -9.43 21.77
C THR A 237 12.93 -10.44 22.87
N GLY A 238 12.49 -10.02 24.04
CA GLY A 238 12.15 -10.95 25.14
C GLY A 238 10.68 -11.41 25.18
N ASN A 239 9.81 -10.81 24.39
CA ASN A 239 8.37 -11.04 24.45
C ASN A 239 7.90 -11.93 23.27
N TRP A 240 7.38 -13.12 23.59
CA TRP A 240 6.86 -14.04 22.57
C TRP A 240 5.66 -13.50 21.80
N VAL A 241 4.82 -12.64 22.42
CA VAL A 241 3.70 -11.99 21.75
C VAL A 241 4.22 -10.99 20.70
N ALA A 242 5.25 -10.22 21.04
CA ALA A 242 5.91 -9.32 20.07
C ALA A 242 6.47 -10.10 18.86
N THR A 243 7.03 -11.31 19.11
CA THR A 243 7.51 -12.18 18.04
C THR A 243 6.36 -12.68 17.14
N LEU A 244 5.22 -13.05 17.70
CA LEU A 244 4.03 -13.45 16.92
C LEU A 244 3.51 -12.28 16.07
N LEU A 245 3.42 -11.08 16.65
CA LEU A 245 3.00 -9.88 15.91
C LEU A 245 3.99 -9.53 14.78
N PHE A 246 5.29 -9.70 15.02
CA PHE A 246 6.31 -9.52 13.99
C PHE A 246 6.12 -10.50 12.83
N ILE A 247 5.91 -11.79 13.12
CA ILE A 247 5.65 -12.83 12.10
C ILE A 247 4.38 -12.49 11.34
N TYR A 248 3.30 -12.14 12.03
CA TYR A 248 2.04 -11.71 11.40
C TYR A 248 2.26 -10.56 10.43
N LEU A 249 2.94 -9.50 10.86
CA LEU A 249 3.23 -8.32 10.03
C LEU A 249 4.15 -8.67 8.85
N ALA A 250 5.09 -9.59 9.01
CA ALA A 250 5.97 -10.05 7.93
C ALA A 250 5.19 -10.83 6.87
N LEU A 251 4.33 -11.76 7.28
CA LEU A 251 3.45 -12.53 6.39
C LEU A 251 2.44 -11.62 5.69
N LEU A 252 1.83 -10.68 6.42
CA LEU A 252 0.92 -9.69 5.88
C LEU A 252 1.58 -8.89 4.75
N SER A 253 2.77 -8.35 4.99
CA SER A 253 3.49 -7.56 3.98
C SER A 253 3.87 -8.39 2.75
N SER A 254 4.31 -9.64 2.96
CA SER A 254 4.64 -10.59 1.90
C SER A 254 3.45 -10.86 0.99
N LEU A 255 2.31 -11.16 1.58
CA LEU A 255 1.06 -11.48 0.86
C LEU A 255 0.52 -10.26 0.14
N VAL A 256 0.31 -9.17 0.89
CA VAL A 256 -0.38 -7.99 0.39
C VAL A 256 0.41 -7.29 -0.72
N LEU A 257 1.72 -7.08 -0.56
CA LEU A 257 2.52 -6.44 -1.60
C LEU A 257 2.68 -7.30 -2.85
N SER A 258 2.72 -8.63 -2.72
CA SER A 258 2.74 -9.54 -3.87
C SER A 258 1.44 -9.47 -4.68
N ILE A 259 0.29 -9.48 -4.00
CA ILE A 259 -1.04 -9.33 -4.64
C ILE A 259 -1.16 -7.93 -5.24
N TRP A 260 -0.86 -6.88 -4.48
CA TRP A 260 -1.00 -5.49 -4.90
C TRP A 260 -0.17 -5.16 -6.14
N THR A 261 1.10 -5.54 -6.15
CA THR A 261 1.98 -5.36 -7.32
C THR A 261 1.45 -6.11 -8.55
N SER A 262 0.88 -7.30 -8.34
CA SER A 262 0.24 -8.07 -9.40
C SER A 262 -1.02 -7.40 -9.93
N LEU A 263 -1.86 -6.84 -9.05
CA LEU A 263 -3.04 -6.09 -9.45
C LEU A 263 -2.69 -4.83 -10.24
N LEU A 264 -1.68 -4.08 -9.81
CA LEU A 264 -1.20 -2.88 -10.52
C LEU A 264 -0.70 -3.19 -11.93
N LYS A 265 -0.10 -4.36 -12.16
CA LYS A 265 0.33 -4.79 -13.50
C LYS A 265 -0.83 -4.86 -14.49
N TYR A 266 -1.94 -5.48 -14.07
CA TYR A 266 -3.04 -5.85 -14.98
C TYR A 266 -4.20 -4.85 -14.96
N ASN A 267 -4.23 -3.89 -14.04
CA ASN A 267 -5.32 -2.93 -13.86
C ASN A 267 -4.85 -1.48 -13.93
N ARG A 268 -5.79 -0.53 -14.00
CA ARG A 268 -5.48 0.90 -13.88
C ARG A 268 -5.07 1.21 -12.45
N VAL A 269 -4.10 2.10 -12.27
CA VAL A 269 -3.62 2.48 -10.93
C VAL A 269 -4.78 3.03 -10.10
N SER A 270 -5.52 3.99 -10.64
CA SER A 270 -6.64 4.61 -9.93
C SER A 270 -7.76 3.62 -9.56
N SER A 271 -7.98 2.58 -10.41
CA SER A 271 -9.00 1.56 -10.14
C SER A 271 -8.64 0.64 -8.97
N ILE A 272 -7.34 0.44 -8.73
CA ILE A 272 -6.86 -0.38 -7.63
C ILE A 272 -6.64 0.48 -6.39
N THR A 273 -6.00 1.63 -6.52
CA THR A 273 -5.68 2.48 -5.36
C THR A 273 -6.92 3.06 -4.67
N VAL A 274 -8.05 3.17 -5.39
CA VAL A 274 -9.31 3.60 -4.77
C VAL A 274 -9.75 2.68 -3.63
N PHE A 275 -9.37 1.39 -3.65
CA PHE A 275 -9.67 0.48 -2.54
C PHE A 275 -8.93 0.85 -1.26
N ASN A 276 -7.88 1.68 -1.33
CA ASN A 276 -7.20 2.20 -0.12
C ASN A 276 -8.15 3.00 0.80
N PHE A 277 -9.29 3.48 0.30
CA PHE A 277 -10.33 4.04 1.15
C PHE A 277 -10.96 3.04 2.14
N ASN A 278 -10.79 1.72 1.94
CA ASN A 278 -11.19 0.73 2.94
C ASN A 278 -10.22 0.64 4.12
N ILE A 279 -8.98 1.11 3.95
CA ILE A 279 -7.96 1.11 5.02
C ILE A 279 -8.44 1.89 6.24
N PRO A 280 -8.96 3.14 6.13
CA PRO A 280 -9.46 3.86 7.29
C PRO A 280 -10.66 3.19 7.94
N ILE A 281 -11.54 2.54 7.17
CA ILE A 281 -12.67 1.81 7.75
C ILE A 281 -12.16 0.66 8.62
N ALA A 282 -11.32 -0.22 8.05
CA ALA A 282 -10.74 -1.33 8.78
C ALA A 282 -9.80 -0.85 9.90
N GLY A 283 -8.94 0.15 9.62
CA GLY A 283 -7.99 0.70 10.59
C GLY A 283 -8.67 1.34 11.78
N THR A 284 -9.71 2.15 11.58
CA THR A 284 -10.48 2.78 12.65
C THR A 284 -11.20 1.73 13.51
N LEU A 285 -11.92 0.81 12.88
CA LEU A 285 -12.65 -0.24 13.61
C LEU A 285 -11.72 -1.12 14.43
N LEU A 286 -10.60 -1.56 13.85
CA LEU A 286 -9.64 -2.41 14.53
C LEU A 286 -8.83 -1.66 15.59
N SER A 287 -8.51 -0.37 15.37
CA SER A 287 -7.86 0.46 16.39
C SER A 287 -8.78 0.70 17.58
N GLY A 288 -10.08 0.95 17.35
CA GLY A 288 -11.06 1.04 18.40
C GLY A 288 -11.17 -0.25 19.22
N LEU A 289 -11.17 -1.40 18.54
CA LEU A 289 -11.28 -2.71 19.18
C LEU A 289 -10.02 -3.10 19.99
N PHE A 290 -8.84 -2.95 19.41
CA PHE A 290 -7.58 -3.46 19.98
C PHE A 290 -6.85 -2.44 20.85
N LEU A 291 -6.91 -1.14 20.52
CA LEU A 291 -6.23 -0.07 21.25
C LEU A 291 -7.19 0.71 22.18
N ARG A 292 -8.48 0.36 22.16
CA ARG A 292 -9.53 1.08 22.92
C ARG A 292 -9.58 2.59 22.60
N GLU A 293 -9.18 2.96 21.37
CA GLU A 293 -9.29 4.34 20.89
C GLU A 293 -10.76 4.73 20.77
N SER A 294 -11.11 5.95 21.17
CA SER A 294 -12.48 6.46 21.00
C SER A 294 -12.77 6.68 19.51
N ILE A 295 -13.65 5.84 18.95
CA ILE A 295 -14.08 5.92 17.54
C ILE A 295 -15.52 6.43 17.39
N PHE A 296 -16.23 6.67 18.51
CA PHE A 296 -17.61 7.16 18.52
C PHE A 296 -17.70 8.69 18.59
N SER A 297 -16.78 9.40 17.92
CA SER A 297 -16.90 10.83 17.76
C SER A 297 -17.68 11.17 16.49
N ILE A 298 -18.31 12.35 16.47
CA ILE A 298 -19.09 12.82 15.31
C ILE A 298 -18.21 12.91 14.05
N GLN A 299 -16.92 13.21 14.21
CA GLN A 299 -15.95 13.30 13.14
C GLN A 299 -15.79 11.92 12.41
N TYR A 300 -15.65 10.83 13.18
CA TYR A 300 -15.53 9.49 12.59
C TYR A 300 -16.84 9.01 11.97
N LEU A 301 -17.98 9.32 12.61
CA LEU A 301 -19.31 8.96 12.12
C LEU A 301 -19.62 9.60 10.75
N ILE A 302 -19.12 10.80 10.49
CA ILE A 302 -19.27 11.47 9.19
C ILE A 302 -18.18 11.06 8.22
N ALA A 303 -16.93 10.92 8.68
CA ALA A 303 -15.79 10.63 7.82
C ALA A 303 -15.88 9.24 7.16
N LEU A 304 -16.28 8.20 7.89
CA LEU A 304 -16.34 6.84 7.32
C LEU A 304 -17.36 6.69 6.17
N PRO A 305 -18.62 7.18 6.28
CA PRO A 305 -19.55 7.20 5.15
C PRO A 305 -19.05 8.07 3.99
N SER A 306 -18.40 9.21 4.28
CA SER A 306 -17.83 10.08 3.24
C SER A 306 -16.73 9.36 2.46
N VAL A 307 -15.86 8.60 3.13
CA VAL A 307 -14.87 7.75 2.51
C VAL A 307 -15.52 6.69 1.61
N ALA A 308 -16.55 5.99 2.10
CA ALA A 308 -17.26 4.97 1.33
C ALA A 308 -17.93 5.55 0.08
N LEU A 309 -18.54 6.73 0.19
CA LEU A 309 -19.12 7.46 -0.95
C LEU A 309 -18.04 7.89 -1.95
N GLY A 310 -16.90 8.37 -1.48
CA GLY A 310 -15.75 8.71 -2.31
C GLY A 310 -15.27 7.52 -3.14
N ILE A 311 -15.12 6.34 -2.53
CA ILE A 311 -14.79 5.07 -3.21
C ILE A 311 -15.80 4.77 -4.32
N TYR A 312 -17.08 4.82 -4.00
CA TYR A 312 -18.16 4.50 -4.94
C TYR A 312 -18.12 5.42 -6.17
N LEU A 313 -17.99 6.73 -5.95
CA LEU A 313 -17.97 7.72 -7.04
C LEU A 313 -16.74 7.56 -7.94
N VAL A 314 -15.54 7.34 -7.37
CA VAL A 314 -14.33 7.13 -8.15
C VAL A 314 -14.43 5.84 -8.98
N ASN A 315 -14.91 4.75 -8.40
CA ASN A 315 -15.09 3.46 -9.10
C ASN A 315 -16.15 3.52 -10.21
N SER A 316 -17.26 4.19 -9.95
CA SER A 316 -18.34 4.33 -10.95
C SER A 316 -17.89 5.13 -12.17
N ALA A 317 -17.02 6.12 -11.99
CA ALA A 317 -16.42 6.90 -13.05
C ALA A 317 -15.50 6.06 -13.95
N VAL A 318 -14.75 5.13 -13.37
CA VAL A 318 -13.86 4.23 -14.11
C VAL A 318 -14.64 3.27 -15.01
N LYS A 319 -15.73 2.65 -14.51
CA LYS A 319 -16.59 1.76 -15.30
C LYS A 319 -17.17 2.47 -16.53
N LYS A 320 -17.62 3.72 -16.38
CA LYS A 320 -18.24 4.48 -17.49
C LYS A 320 -17.24 4.81 -18.61
N SER A 321 -15.99 5.08 -18.29
CA SER A 321 -14.94 5.34 -19.29
C SER A 321 -14.56 4.10 -20.10
N ASP A 322 -14.61 2.91 -19.49
CA ASP A 322 -14.31 1.65 -20.18
C ASP A 322 -15.42 1.23 -21.17
N VAL A 323 -16.68 1.52 -20.85
CA VAL A 323 -17.83 1.29 -21.75
C VAL A 323 -17.74 2.22 -22.96
N SER A 324 -17.42 3.50 -22.74
CA SER A 324 -17.28 4.48 -23.82
C SER A 324 -16.15 4.13 -24.80
N ILE A 325 -15.01 3.66 -24.31
CA ILE A 325 -13.87 3.28 -25.18
C ILE A 325 -14.17 2.01 -25.98
N LYS A 326 -14.96 1.08 -25.43
CA LYS A 326 -15.39 -0.14 -26.16
C LYS A 326 -16.41 0.19 -27.24
N SER A 327 -17.32 1.12 -27.00
CA SER A 327 -18.33 1.52 -28.00
C SER A 327 -17.69 2.26 -29.18
N VAL A 328 -16.70 3.12 -28.96
CA VAL A 328 -16.00 3.85 -30.03
C VAL A 328 -15.12 2.92 -30.89
N LYS A 329 -14.54 1.85 -30.31
CA LYS A 329 -13.77 0.87 -31.07
C LYS A 329 -14.64 -0.12 -31.87
N GLY A 330 -15.89 -0.32 -31.48
CA GLY A 330 -16.85 -1.10 -32.27
C GLY A 330 -17.36 -0.36 -33.52
N PHE A 331 -17.37 0.97 -33.53
CA PHE A 331 -17.83 1.79 -34.65
C PHE A 331 -16.78 1.98 -35.77
N HIS A 332 -15.53 1.61 -35.57
CA HIS A 332 -14.47 1.68 -36.57
C HIS A 332 -14.04 0.31 -37.10
N ALA A 333 -14.83 -0.74 -36.85
CA ALA A 333 -14.56 -2.11 -37.27
C ALA A 333 -15.66 -2.69 -38.17
N GLU A 334 -16.61 -1.86 -38.63
CA GLU A 334 -17.51 -2.05 -39.74
C GLU A 334 -17.10 -1.04 -40.85
#